data_acd74ebfbd1993bd8948470f1fbc353d
#
_entry.id   acd74ebfbd1993bd8948470f1fbc353d
#
_cell.length_a   1.000
_cell.length_b   1.000
_cell.length_c   1.000
_cell.angle_alpha   90.00
_cell.angle_beta   90.00
_cell.angle_gamma   90.00
#
_symmetry.space_group_name_H-M   'P 1'
#
loop_
_entity.id
_entity.type
_entity.pdbx_description
1 polymer ?
#
loop_
_entity_poly.entity_id
_entity_poly.type
_entity_poly.pdbx_seq_one_letter_code
_entity_poly.pdbx_strand_id
1 'polypeptide(L)'
;MSDKPVFSTAAAMDPAASIASSNKVLSNTYWLLGLTLAFSALTATISVAINMPPMMALVLMIVGFVLLFVVHKMADSAKGLPAIFAFTGVWGASIGPMLSVYLAMDNGPTMVLQALGGTALVFFSLSAYALNTKRDFSYLGGFLLTGLIVAVVAMIANIFLAIPALSLTLSAVIVMIMAGLILFDTSRIIHGGETNYIRATVGLYLNIFNLFIHLLHLIAVFTGGDD
;
A
#
# COMPACT_ATOMS: atom_id res chain seq x y z
N MET A 1 -54.94 23.76 19.56
CA MET A 1 -54.05 22.70 19.12
C MET A 1 -52.84 23.38 18.49
N SER A 2 -51.76 23.44 19.24
CA SER A 2 -50.53 24.13 18.81
C SER A 2 -49.50 23.06 18.49
N ASP A 3 -49.28 22.79 17.17
CA ASP A 3 -48.21 21.96 16.69
C ASP A 3 -46.87 22.70 16.84
N LYS A 4 -46.07 22.26 17.82
CA LYS A 4 -44.67 22.68 17.90
C LYS A 4 -43.86 21.81 16.94
N PRO A 5 -43.07 22.40 16.03
CA PRO A 5 -42.16 21.62 15.20
C PRO A 5 -41.08 21.00 16.10
N VAL A 6 -40.97 19.66 16.08
CA VAL A 6 -39.87 18.93 16.71
C VAL A 6 -38.67 19.12 15.81
N PHE A 7 -37.82 20.11 16.10
CA PHE A 7 -36.49 20.18 15.54
C PHE A 7 -35.69 19.01 16.11
N SER A 8 -35.51 17.97 15.30
CA SER A 8 -34.51 16.94 15.53
C SER A 8 -33.14 17.61 15.62
N THR A 9 -32.65 17.79 16.83
CA THR A 9 -31.25 18.16 17.08
C THR A 9 -30.40 17.02 16.53
N ALA A 10 -29.92 17.12 15.29
CA ALA A 10 -28.79 16.33 14.83
C ALA A 10 -27.67 16.58 15.85
N ALA A 11 -27.37 15.57 16.65
CA ALA A 11 -26.31 15.63 17.65
C ALA A 11 -25.02 16.02 16.92
N ALA A 12 -24.60 17.26 17.07
CA ALA A 12 -23.30 17.72 16.62
C ALA A 12 -22.28 16.82 17.34
N MET A 13 -21.56 15.99 16.57
CA MET A 13 -20.50 15.14 17.15
C MET A 13 -19.52 16.08 17.87
N ASP A 14 -19.23 15.77 19.12
CA ASP A 14 -18.24 16.49 19.92
C ASP A 14 -16.89 16.46 19.17
N PRO A 15 -16.30 17.61 18.82
CA PRO A 15 -15.02 17.65 18.10
C PRO A 15 -13.89 16.88 18.83
N ALA A 16 -13.91 16.86 20.15
CA ALA A 16 -12.95 16.08 20.94
C ALA A 16 -13.12 14.56 20.77
N ALA A 17 -14.36 14.09 20.68
CA ALA A 17 -14.67 12.67 20.43
C ALA A 17 -14.26 12.25 19.02
N SER A 18 -14.41 13.11 18.02
CA SER A 18 -13.99 12.85 16.64
C SER A 18 -12.47 12.74 16.51
N ILE A 19 -11.71 13.62 17.14
CA ILE A 19 -10.23 13.58 17.17
C ILE A 19 -9.74 12.31 17.89
N ALA A 20 -10.33 11.96 19.02
CA ALA A 20 -9.97 10.76 19.77
C ALA A 20 -10.21 9.48 18.94
N SER A 21 -11.31 9.42 18.20
CA SER A 21 -11.63 8.28 17.32
C SER A 21 -10.65 8.16 16.15
N SER A 22 -10.29 9.25 15.49
CA SER A 22 -9.31 9.28 14.39
C SER A 22 -7.92 8.83 14.88
N ASN A 23 -7.48 9.28 16.05
CA ASN A 23 -6.21 8.87 16.65
C ASN A 23 -6.18 7.37 16.95
N LYS A 24 -7.29 6.79 17.41
CA LYS A 24 -7.41 5.34 17.65
C LYS A 24 -7.34 4.55 16.35
N VAL A 25 -8.04 5.00 15.31
CA VAL A 25 -7.99 4.36 13.97
C VAL A 25 -6.56 4.42 13.44
N LEU A 26 -5.90 5.56 13.51
CA LEU A 26 -4.53 5.74 13.06
C LEU A 26 -3.55 4.81 13.79
N SER A 27 -3.60 4.76 15.11
CA SER A 27 -2.74 3.90 15.93
C SER A 27 -2.94 2.42 15.58
N ASN A 28 -4.20 1.96 15.49
CA ASN A 28 -4.52 0.58 15.14
C ASN A 28 -4.07 0.25 13.71
N THR A 29 -4.23 1.19 12.78
CA THR A 29 -3.78 1.04 11.38
C THR A 29 -2.27 0.84 11.33
N TYR A 30 -1.47 1.66 12.01
CA TYR A 30 -0.01 1.57 11.96
C TYR A 30 0.53 0.31 12.66
N TRP A 31 -0.09 -0.10 13.75
CA TRP A 31 0.23 -1.37 14.41
C TRP A 31 -0.05 -2.57 13.47
N LEU A 32 -1.26 -2.62 12.91
CA LEU A 32 -1.64 -3.70 12.01
C LEU A 32 -0.80 -3.68 10.73
N LEU A 33 -0.49 -2.49 10.20
CA LEU A 33 0.39 -2.32 9.04
C LEU A 33 1.79 -2.89 9.31
N GLY A 34 2.39 -2.57 10.45
CA GLY A 34 3.69 -3.13 10.84
C GLY A 34 3.68 -4.65 10.93
N LEU A 35 2.64 -5.22 11.56
CA LEU A 35 2.49 -6.68 11.66
C LEU A 35 2.27 -7.35 10.30
N THR A 36 1.45 -6.77 9.44
CA THR A 36 1.17 -7.33 8.11
C THR A 36 2.36 -7.20 7.16
N LEU A 37 3.13 -6.12 7.23
CA LEU A 37 4.39 -5.96 6.49
C LEU A 37 5.44 -6.97 6.95
N ALA A 38 5.60 -7.17 8.27
CA ALA A 38 6.51 -8.17 8.81
C ALA A 38 6.11 -9.60 8.39
N PHE A 39 4.81 -9.91 8.44
CA PHE A 39 4.31 -11.21 7.99
C PHE A 39 4.51 -11.41 6.48
N SER A 40 4.25 -10.37 5.68
CA SER A 40 4.49 -10.37 4.24
C SER A 40 5.98 -10.59 3.91
N ALA A 41 6.89 -9.94 4.63
CA ALA A 41 8.34 -10.13 4.48
C ALA A 41 8.76 -11.57 4.84
N LEU A 42 8.18 -12.15 5.90
CA LEU A 42 8.42 -13.54 6.26
C LEU A 42 7.98 -14.50 5.17
N THR A 43 6.78 -14.35 4.62
CA THR A 43 6.27 -15.22 3.54
C THR A 43 7.03 -15.02 2.24
N ALA A 44 7.49 -13.80 1.92
CA ALA A 44 8.38 -13.55 0.80
C ALA A 44 9.73 -14.27 0.96
N THR A 45 10.31 -14.20 2.16
CA THR A 45 11.58 -14.90 2.47
C THR A 45 11.43 -16.42 2.36
N ILE A 46 10.33 -16.99 2.86
CA ILE A 46 10.03 -18.41 2.70
C ILE A 46 9.91 -18.77 1.21
N SER A 47 9.21 -17.96 0.44
CA SER A 47 9.03 -18.14 -1.00
C SER A 47 10.37 -18.16 -1.76
N VAL A 48 11.29 -17.26 -1.40
CA VAL A 48 12.67 -17.25 -1.93
C VAL A 48 13.41 -18.53 -1.51
N ALA A 49 13.35 -18.91 -0.23
CA ALA A 49 14.09 -20.04 0.31
C ALA A 49 13.68 -21.38 -0.32
N ILE A 50 12.41 -21.55 -0.68
CA ILE A 50 11.90 -22.76 -1.35
C ILE A 50 12.05 -22.72 -2.87
N ASN A 51 12.66 -21.66 -3.42
CA ASN A 51 12.76 -21.41 -4.86
C ASN A 51 11.41 -21.54 -5.58
N MET A 52 10.40 -20.80 -5.08
CA MET A 52 9.04 -20.85 -5.62
C MET A 52 9.03 -20.61 -7.13
N PRO A 53 8.39 -21.47 -7.93
CA PRO A 53 8.34 -21.28 -9.38
C PRO A 53 7.46 -20.06 -9.75
N PRO A 54 7.83 -19.31 -10.82
CA PRO A 54 7.08 -18.11 -11.24
C PRO A 54 5.58 -18.37 -11.52
N MET A 55 5.23 -19.55 -12.01
CA MET A 55 3.82 -19.93 -12.24
C MET A 55 3.02 -19.97 -10.93
N MET A 56 3.61 -20.46 -9.84
CA MET A 56 2.95 -20.46 -8.52
C MET A 56 2.79 -19.05 -7.99
N ALA A 57 3.78 -18.18 -8.19
CA ALA A 57 3.68 -16.77 -7.82
C ALA A 57 2.53 -16.06 -8.55
N LEU A 58 2.33 -16.34 -9.84
CA LEU A 58 1.19 -15.84 -10.61
C LEU A 58 -0.15 -16.31 -10.03
N VAL A 59 -0.27 -17.58 -9.68
CA VAL A 59 -1.47 -18.13 -9.02
C VAL A 59 -1.71 -17.43 -7.67
N LEU A 60 -0.67 -17.25 -6.85
CA LEU A 60 -0.79 -16.53 -5.58
C LEU A 60 -1.20 -15.07 -5.77
N MET A 61 -0.71 -14.41 -6.81
CA MET A 61 -1.12 -13.04 -7.13
C MET A 61 -2.62 -12.97 -7.45
N ILE A 62 -3.13 -13.90 -8.25
CA ILE A 62 -4.59 -13.99 -8.55
C ILE A 62 -5.38 -14.26 -7.27
N VAL A 63 -4.94 -15.21 -6.44
CA VAL A 63 -5.55 -15.51 -5.13
C VAL A 63 -5.52 -14.27 -4.24
N GLY A 64 -4.42 -13.53 -4.22
CA GLY A 64 -4.27 -12.28 -3.49
C GLY A 64 -5.29 -11.21 -3.91
N PHE A 65 -5.54 -11.06 -5.22
CA PHE A 65 -6.62 -10.17 -5.69
C PHE A 65 -8.00 -10.61 -5.20
N VAL A 66 -8.30 -11.90 -5.19
CA VAL A 66 -9.56 -12.42 -4.62
C VAL A 66 -9.63 -12.11 -3.11
N LEU A 67 -8.54 -12.37 -2.38
CA LEU A 67 -8.46 -12.08 -0.95
C LEU A 67 -8.62 -10.59 -0.64
N LEU A 68 -8.16 -9.69 -1.50
CA LEU A 68 -8.37 -8.25 -1.36
C LEU A 68 -9.87 -7.91 -1.26
N PHE A 69 -10.70 -8.48 -2.13
CA PHE A 69 -12.16 -8.32 -2.05
C PHE A 69 -12.74 -8.94 -0.77
N VAL A 70 -12.23 -10.11 -0.36
CA VAL A 70 -12.65 -10.78 0.87
C VAL A 70 -12.35 -9.91 2.09
N VAL A 71 -11.15 -9.32 2.18
CA VAL A 71 -10.77 -8.40 3.27
C VAL A 71 -11.73 -7.22 3.32
N HIS A 72 -11.97 -6.55 2.19
CA HIS A 72 -12.88 -5.40 2.14
C HIS A 72 -14.30 -5.75 2.60
N LYS A 73 -14.81 -6.93 2.21
CA LYS A 73 -16.14 -7.42 2.62
C LYS A 73 -16.20 -7.78 4.11
N MET A 74 -15.08 -8.24 4.69
CA MET A 74 -15.02 -8.70 6.08
C MET A 74 -14.45 -7.65 7.05
N ALA A 75 -14.02 -6.49 6.56
CA ALA A 75 -13.31 -5.47 7.34
C ALA A 75 -14.08 -4.99 8.57
N ASP A 76 -15.42 -5.01 8.53
CA ASP A 76 -16.30 -4.59 9.64
C ASP A 76 -16.66 -5.74 10.61
N SER A 77 -16.02 -6.90 10.46
CA SER A 77 -16.26 -8.09 11.27
C SER A 77 -14.98 -8.63 11.93
N ALA A 78 -15.14 -9.48 12.94
CA ALA A 78 -14.00 -10.16 13.58
C ALA A 78 -13.17 -11.01 12.59
N LYS A 79 -13.74 -11.40 11.45
CA LYS A 79 -13.04 -12.14 10.39
C LYS A 79 -12.12 -11.26 9.54
N GLY A 80 -12.18 -9.93 9.65
CA GLY A 80 -11.33 -9.01 8.93
C GLY A 80 -9.84 -9.17 9.26
N LEU A 81 -9.51 -9.42 10.54
CA LEU A 81 -8.11 -9.64 10.95
C LEU A 81 -7.48 -10.88 10.31
N PRO A 82 -8.03 -12.10 10.42
CA PRO A 82 -7.44 -13.24 9.73
C PRO A 82 -7.45 -13.07 8.20
N ALA A 83 -8.44 -12.39 7.64
CA ALA A 83 -8.50 -12.13 6.20
C ALA A 83 -7.35 -11.24 5.71
N ILE A 84 -7.00 -10.17 6.45
CA ILE A 84 -5.88 -9.29 6.06
C ILE A 84 -4.53 -10.01 6.16
N PHE A 85 -4.32 -10.87 7.17
CA PHE A 85 -3.11 -11.68 7.25
C PHE A 85 -3.03 -12.71 6.11
N ALA A 86 -4.15 -13.39 5.77
CA ALA A 86 -4.20 -14.26 4.60
C ALA A 86 -3.84 -13.50 3.31
N PHE A 87 -4.41 -12.31 3.11
CA PHE A 87 -4.13 -11.44 1.97
C PHE A 87 -2.64 -11.05 1.91
N THR A 88 -2.11 -10.47 2.99
CA THR A 88 -0.72 -9.97 3.00
C THR A 88 0.31 -11.10 2.97
N GLY A 89 0.01 -12.25 3.54
CA GLY A 89 0.86 -13.44 3.45
C GLY A 89 0.94 -14.01 2.03
N VAL A 90 -0.20 -14.14 1.36
CA VAL A 90 -0.25 -14.60 -0.04
C VAL A 90 0.42 -13.58 -0.96
N TRP A 91 0.16 -12.28 -0.75
CA TRP A 91 0.76 -11.21 -1.55
C TRP A 91 2.28 -11.13 -1.36
N GLY A 92 2.76 -11.27 -0.12
CA GLY A 92 4.20 -11.35 0.18
C GLY A 92 4.87 -12.56 -0.48
N ALA A 93 4.27 -13.74 -0.38
CA ALA A 93 4.81 -14.94 -1.02
C ALA A 93 4.89 -14.82 -2.54
N SER A 94 3.96 -14.09 -3.17
CA SER A 94 3.91 -13.95 -4.63
C SER A 94 5.10 -13.20 -5.23
N ILE A 95 5.82 -12.36 -4.46
CA ILE A 95 7.00 -11.64 -4.95
C ILE A 95 8.31 -12.44 -4.82
N GLY A 96 8.29 -13.62 -4.20
CA GLY A 96 9.49 -14.42 -3.97
C GLY A 96 10.33 -14.68 -5.22
N PRO A 97 9.76 -15.18 -6.34
CA PRO A 97 10.50 -15.38 -7.58
C PRO A 97 11.13 -14.10 -8.14
N MET A 98 10.43 -12.98 -8.05
CA MET A 98 10.98 -11.67 -8.44
C MET A 98 12.17 -11.29 -7.54
N LEU A 99 12.02 -11.42 -6.22
CA LEU A 99 13.12 -11.15 -5.28
C LEU A 99 14.32 -12.08 -5.51
N SER A 100 14.10 -13.35 -5.86
CA SER A 100 15.18 -14.28 -6.17
C SER A 100 16.03 -13.81 -7.35
N VAL A 101 15.40 -13.21 -8.39
CA VAL A 101 16.12 -12.63 -9.52
C VAL A 101 16.99 -11.46 -9.08
N TYR A 102 16.45 -10.54 -8.30
CA TYR A 102 17.24 -9.39 -7.80
C TYR A 102 18.35 -9.82 -6.84
N LEU A 103 18.07 -10.77 -5.95
CA LEU A 103 19.07 -11.27 -4.98
C LEU A 103 20.23 -12.03 -5.66
N ALA A 104 20.03 -12.57 -6.86
CA ALA A 104 21.05 -13.23 -7.67
C ALA A 104 21.94 -12.24 -8.45
N MET A 105 21.60 -10.97 -8.51
CA MET A 105 22.43 -9.93 -9.13
C MET A 105 23.63 -9.57 -8.23
N ASP A 106 24.69 -9.06 -8.84
CA ASP A 106 25.78 -8.44 -8.10
C ASP A 106 25.23 -7.33 -7.19
N ASN A 107 25.65 -7.29 -5.94
CA ASN A 107 25.06 -6.39 -4.91
C ASN A 107 23.54 -6.54 -4.65
N GLY A 108 22.89 -7.61 -5.11
CA GLY A 108 21.44 -7.82 -4.97
C GLY A 108 20.89 -7.62 -3.55
N PRO A 109 21.49 -8.19 -2.48
CA PRO A 109 21.07 -7.95 -1.11
C PRO A 109 21.12 -6.45 -0.72
N THR A 110 22.13 -5.71 -1.19
CA THR A 110 22.26 -4.27 -0.96
C THR A 110 21.15 -3.50 -1.66
N MET A 111 20.80 -3.85 -2.91
CA MET A 111 19.69 -3.23 -3.64
C MET A 111 18.37 -3.42 -2.91
N VAL A 112 18.08 -4.63 -2.43
CA VAL A 112 16.87 -4.91 -1.65
C VAL A 112 16.84 -4.10 -0.36
N LEU A 113 17.96 -4.01 0.35
CA LEU A 113 18.06 -3.21 1.59
C LEU A 113 17.86 -1.71 1.32
N GLN A 114 18.43 -1.19 0.23
CA GLN A 114 18.24 0.20 -0.19
C GLN A 114 16.78 0.49 -0.56
N ALA A 115 16.12 -0.43 -1.26
CA ALA A 115 14.70 -0.31 -1.60
C ALA A 115 13.81 -0.32 -0.34
N LEU A 116 14.09 -1.21 0.63
CA LEU A 116 13.40 -1.23 1.92
C LEU A 116 13.63 0.07 2.70
N GLY A 117 14.87 0.52 2.80
CA GLY A 117 15.22 1.77 3.48
C GLY A 117 14.58 2.99 2.83
N GLY A 118 14.63 3.09 1.50
CA GLY A 118 13.97 4.14 0.72
C GLY A 118 12.45 4.14 0.91
N THR A 119 11.83 2.96 0.87
CA THR A 119 10.39 2.81 1.12
C THR A 119 10.00 3.27 2.52
N ALA A 120 10.76 2.86 3.53
CA ALA A 120 10.54 3.27 4.92
C ALA A 120 10.72 4.78 5.08
N LEU A 121 11.77 5.36 4.48
CA LEU A 121 12.03 6.80 4.52
C LEU A 121 10.86 7.60 3.91
N VAL A 122 10.39 7.21 2.73
CA VAL A 122 9.25 7.87 2.06
C VAL A 122 8.00 7.74 2.93
N PHE A 123 7.68 6.52 3.40
CA PHE A 123 6.50 6.29 4.23
C PHE A 123 6.51 7.13 5.50
N PHE A 124 7.57 7.08 6.29
CA PHE A 124 7.63 7.81 7.56
C PHE A 124 7.67 9.32 7.35
N SER A 125 8.38 9.81 6.34
CA SER A 125 8.44 11.24 6.03
C SER A 125 7.07 11.81 5.63
N LEU A 126 6.35 11.12 4.74
CA LEU A 126 5.04 11.57 4.26
C LEU A 126 3.95 11.40 5.34
N SER A 127 4.01 10.31 6.12
CA SER A 127 3.14 10.12 7.28
C SER A 127 3.36 11.20 8.33
N ALA A 128 4.62 11.50 8.69
CA ALA A 128 4.95 12.57 9.62
C ALA A 128 4.50 13.95 9.10
N TYR A 129 4.66 14.20 7.80
CA TYR A 129 4.19 15.43 7.17
C TYR A 129 2.66 15.56 7.25
N ALA A 130 1.91 14.49 6.92
CA ALA A 130 0.45 14.48 7.03
C ALA A 130 -0.03 14.71 8.47
N LEU A 131 0.66 14.10 9.46
CA LEU A 131 0.33 14.23 10.88
C LEU A 131 0.57 15.65 11.42
N ASN A 132 1.61 16.33 10.94
CA ASN A 132 1.99 17.66 11.45
C ASN A 132 1.32 18.81 10.70
N THR A 133 0.89 18.60 9.46
CA THR A 133 0.20 19.64 8.70
C THR A 133 -1.30 19.63 9.02
N LYS A 134 -1.91 20.80 9.03
CA LYS A 134 -3.37 20.92 9.17
C LYS A 134 -4.11 20.82 7.82
N ARG A 135 -3.40 20.52 6.74
CA ARG A 135 -3.98 20.48 5.40
C ARG A 135 -4.64 19.12 5.16
N ASP A 136 -5.81 19.17 4.55
CA ASP A 136 -6.49 17.98 4.05
C ASP A 136 -6.02 17.69 2.60
N PHE A 137 -5.48 16.48 2.37
CA PHE A 137 -5.02 16.03 1.08
C PHE A 137 -6.05 15.16 0.34
N SER A 138 -7.28 15.08 0.83
CA SER A 138 -8.33 14.23 0.21
C SER A 138 -8.65 14.63 -1.24
N TYR A 139 -8.40 15.89 -1.62
CA TYR A 139 -8.58 16.37 -3.00
C TYR A 139 -7.65 15.69 -4.01
N LEU A 140 -6.52 15.12 -3.56
CA LEU A 140 -5.57 14.41 -4.45
C LEU A 140 -6.11 13.07 -4.95
N GLY A 141 -7.12 12.47 -4.27
CA GLY A 141 -7.58 11.12 -4.54
C GLY A 141 -7.98 10.87 -5.99
N GLY A 142 -8.76 11.76 -6.58
CA GLY A 142 -9.18 11.65 -7.98
C GLY A 142 -8.03 11.71 -8.96
N PHE A 143 -7.09 12.64 -8.75
CA PHE A 143 -5.90 12.80 -9.59
C PHE A 143 -4.98 11.56 -9.49
N LEU A 144 -4.69 11.10 -8.28
CA LEU A 144 -3.82 9.94 -8.05
C LEU A 144 -4.43 8.65 -8.58
N LEU A 145 -5.75 8.45 -8.40
CA LEU A 145 -6.45 7.29 -8.94
C LEU A 145 -6.41 7.29 -10.47
N THR A 146 -6.69 8.42 -11.10
CA THR A 146 -6.61 8.55 -12.57
C THR A 146 -5.18 8.27 -13.07
N GLY A 147 -4.17 8.85 -12.41
CA GLY A 147 -2.77 8.60 -12.73
C GLY A 147 -2.40 7.12 -12.59
N LEU A 148 -2.89 6.46 -11.54
CA LEU A 148 -2.67 5.03 -11.32
C LEU A 148 -3.30 4.18 -12.44
N ILE A 149 -4.54 4.47 -12.83
CA ILE A 149 -5.21 3.76 -13.93
C ILE A 149 -4.42 3.91 -15.23
N VAL A 150 -4.00 5.13 -15.57
CA VAL A 150 -3.17 5.39 -16.76
C VAL A 150 -1.85 4.62 -16.69
N ALA A 151 -1.17 4.64 -15.55
CA ALA A 151 0.08 3.91 -15.36
C ALA A 151 -0.11 2.39 -15.52
N VAL A 152 -1.17 1.82 -14.94
CA VAL A 152 -1.49 0.38 -15.08
C VAL A 152 -1.78 0.02 -16.53
N VAL A 153 -2.56 0.81 -17.26
CA VAL A 153 -2.84 0.59 -18.69
C VAL A 153 -1.54 0.65 -19.50
N ALA A 154 -0.68 1.65 -19.21
CA ALA A 154 0.61 1.77 -19.88
C ALA A 154 1.57 0.61 -19.55
N MET A 155 1.55 0.09 -18.31
CA MET A 155 2.31 -1.12 -17.94
C MET A 155 1.84 -2.35 -18.71
N ILE A 156 0.52 -2.55 -18.81
CA ILE A 156 -0.05 -3.66 -19.58
C ILE A 156 0.35 -3.52 -21.06
N ALA A 157 0.25 -2.33 -21.64
CA ALA A 157 0.70 -2.08 -23.00
C ALA A 157 2.20 -2.37 -23.17
N ASN A 158 3.03 -2.01 -22.18
CA ASN A 158 4.47 -2.23 -22.24
C ASN A 158 4.87 -3.71 -22.19
N ILE A 159 4.02 -4.61 -21.67
CA ILE A 159 4.25 -6.06 -21.76
C ILE A 159 4.35 -6.52 -23.23
N PHE A 160 3.55 -5.91 -24.11
CA PHE A 160 3.56 -6.21 -25.56
C PHE A 160 4.60 -5.40 -26.32
N LEU A 161 4.87 -4.16 -25.90
CA LEU A 161 5.80 -3.26 -26.56
C LEU A 161 7.27 -3.57 -26.20
N ALA A 162 7.50 -4.14 -25.02
CA ALA A 162 8.82 -4.50 -24.48
C ALA A 162 9.86 -3.36 -24.55
N ILE A 163 9.43 -2.11 -24.22
CA ILE A 163 10.28 -0.92 -24.25
C ILE A 163 10.91 -0.71 -22.86
N PRO A 164 12.23 -0.94 -22.67
CA PRO A 164 12.88 -0.80 -21.35
C PRO A 164 12.79 0.62 -20.76
N ALA A 165 12.99 1.64 -21.59
CA ALA A 165 12.89 3.03 -21.15
C ALA A 165 11.47 3.39 -20.66
N LEU A 166 10.43 2.82 -21.24
CA LEU A 166 9.06 3.01 -20.79
C LEU A 166 8.85 2.31 -19.44
N SER A 167 9.38 1.10 -19.23
CA SER A 167 9.32 0.39 -17.95
C SER A 167 9.94 1.21 -16.81
N LEU A 168 11.12 1.81 -17.06
CA LEU A 168 11.81 2.66 -16.10
C LEU A 168 11.00 3.93 -15.77
N THR A 169 10.48 4.60 -16.80
CA THR A 169 9.65 5.79 -16.64
C THR A 169 8.38 5.48 -15.86
N LEU A 170 7.69 4.37 -16.17
CA LEU A 170 6.50 3.95 -15.45
C LEU A 170 6.80 3.64 -13.98
N SER A 171 7.93 3.01 -13.68
CA SER A 171 8.34 2.76 -12.30
C SER A 171 8.54 4.06 -11.52
N ALA A 172 9.19 5.07 -12.12
CA ALA A 172 9.35 6.37 -11.49
C ALA A 172 7.99 7.07 -11.25
N VAL A 173 7.09 7.04 -12.23
CA VAL A 173 5.74 7.60 -12.11
C VAL A 173 4.95 6.89 -11.00
N ILE A 174 5.02 5.56 -10.91
CA ILE A 174 4.31 4.80 -9.87
C ILE A 174 4.89 5.10 -8.49
N VAL A 175 6.20 5.23 -8.33
CA VAL A 175 6.81 5.67 -7.06
C VAL A 175 6.21 7.00 -6.60
N MET A 176 6.06 7.97 -7.50
CA MET A 176 5.44 9.27 -7.19
C MET A 176 3.95 9.12 -6.82
N ILE A 177 3.21 8.30 -7.56
CA ILE A 177 1.78 8.05 -7.28
C ILE A 177 1.63 7.36 -5.92
N MET A 178 2.43 6.33 -5.60
CA MET A 178 2.36 5.62 -4.32
C MET A 178 2.72 6.54 -3.15
N ALA A 179 3.73 7.39 -3.31
CA ALA A 179 4.07 8.42 -2.34
C ALA A 179 2.87 9.38 -2.09
N GLY A 180 2.23 9.84 -3.15
CA GLY A 180 1.02 10.66 -3.08
C GLY A 180 -0.15 9.94 -2.39
N LEU A 181 -0.35 8.64 -2.68
CA LEU A 181 -1.38 7.82 -2.06
C LEU A 181 -1.12 7.57 -0.58
N ILE A 182 0.13 7.42 -0.15
CA ILE A 182 0.48 7.35 1.28
C ILE A 182 0.06 8.63 2.01
N LEU A 183 0.35 9.78 1.41
CA LEU A 183 -0.04 11.09 1.96
C LEU A 183 -1.57 11.24 2.00
N PHE A 184 -2.25 10.87 0.93
CA PHE A 184 -3.71 10.89 0.81
C PHE A 184 -4.39 9.98 1.84
N ASP A 185 -3.97 8.71 1.94
CA ASP A 185 -4.57 7.72 2.86
C ASP A 185 -4.34 8.12 4.32
N THR A 186 -3.12 8.57 4.67
CA THR A 186 -2.83 9.09 6.02
C THR A 186 -3.71 10.29 6.34
N SER A 187 -3.85 11.23 5.41
CA SER A 187 -4.72 12.41 5.57
C SER A 187 -6.18 12.02 5.76
N ARG A 188 -6.69 11.06 4.99
CA ARG A 188 -8.07 10.56 5.14
C ARG A 188 -8.34 9.98 6.53
N ILE A 189 -7.40 9.24 7.10
CA ILE A 189 -7.54 8.68 8.45
C ILE A 189 -7.63 9.82 9.47
N ILE A 190 -6.74 10.81 9.37
CA ILE A 190 -6.67 11.95 10.30
C ILE A 190 -7.97 12.78 10.28
N HIS A 191 -8.51 13.03 9.09
CA HIS A 191 -9.70 13.84 8.90
C HIS A 191 -11.02 13.04 8.95
N GLY A 192 -10.99 11.76 9.36
CA GLY A 192 -12.17 10.91 9.55
C GLY A 192 -12.82 10.42 8.26
N GLY A 193 -12.15 10.56 7.11
CA GLY A 193 -12.61 10.02 5.82
C GLY A 193 -12.44 8.50 5.68
N GLU A 194 -11.64 7.88 6.57
CA GLU A 194 -11.57 6.43 6.75
C GLU A 194 -11.60 6.10 8.24
N THR A 195 -12.59 5.32 8.63
CA THR A 195 -12.86 4.97 10.04
C THR A 195 -12.59 3.50 10.36
N ASN A 196 -12.39 2.67 9.34
CA ASN A 196 -12.05 1.27 9.52
C ASN A 196 -10.53 1.05 9.37
N TYR A 197 -9.86 0.71 10.47
CA TYR A 197 -8.41 0.52 10.50
C TYR A 197 -7.93 -0.65 9.61
N ILE A 198 -8.76 -1.67 9.32
CA ILE A 198 -8.41 -2.77 8.42
C ILE A 198 -8.36 -2.27 6.98
N ARG A 199 -9.37 -1.50 6.53
CA ARG A 199 -9.37 -0.89 5.19
C ARG A 199 -8.22 0.09 5.03
N ALA A 200 -7.99 0.93 6.03
CA ALA A 200 -6.86 1.84 6.07
C ALA A 200 -5.51 1.10 5.94
N THR A 201 -5.36 -0.02 6.67
CA THR A 201 -4.16 -0.85 6.59
C THR A 201 -3.98 -1.46 5.20
N VAL A 202 -5.04 -1.95 4.55
CA VAL A 202 -4.97 -2.50 3.19
C VAL A 202 -4.48 -1.45 2.20
N GLY A 203 -5.02 -0.23 2.25
CA GLY A 203 -4.60 0.87 1.37
C GLY A 203 -3.12 1.19 1.54
N LEU A 204 -2.70 1.49 2.77
CA LEU A 204 -1.29 1.79 3.07
C LEU A 204 -0.35 0.63 2.75
N TYR A 205 -0.75 -0.62 3.02
CA TYR A 205 0.01 -1.81 2.67
C TYR A 205 0.27 -1.90 1.16
N LEU A 206 -0.77 -1.74 0.33
CA LEU A 206 -0.65 -1.77 -1.11
C LEU A 206 0.25 -0.65 -1.64
N ASN A 207 0.13 0.56 -1.08
CA ASN A 207 0.96 1.68 -1.47
C ASN A 207 2.44 1.44 -1.14
N ILE A 208 2.73 0.95 0.07
CA ILE A 208 4.10 0.62 0.51
C ILE A 208 4.69 -0.53 -0.31
N PHE A 209 3.90 -1.57 -0.55
CA PHE A 209 4.30 -2.74 -1.31
C PHE A 209 4.67 -2.37 -2.75
N ASN A 210 3.82 -1.60 -3.43
CA ASN A 210 4.10 -1.13 -4.79
C ASN A 210 5.28 -0.15 -4.81
N LEU A 211 5.37 0.75 -3.82
CA LEU A 211 6.52 1.65 -3.68
C LEU A 211 7.83 0.88 -3.59
N PHE A 212 7.88 -0.18 -2.75
CA PHE A 212 9.03 -1.05 -2.61
C PHE A 212 9.43 -1.72 -3.93
N ILE A 213 8.47 -2.34 -4.64
CA ILE A 213 8.73 -3.04 -5.90
C ILE A 213 9.32 -2.10 -6.95
N HIS A 214 8.72 -0.92 -7.11
CA HIS A 214 9.18 0.03 -8.13
C HIS A 214 10.47 0.74 -7.74
N LEU A 215 10.73 1.00 -6.45
CA LEU A 215 12.03 1.47 -5.98
C LEU A 215 13.11 0.43 -6.21
N LEU A 216 12.84 -0.84 -5.92
CA LEU A 216 13.79 -1.94 -6.16
C LEU A 216 14.13 -2.03 -7.66
N HIS A 217 13.13 -1.94 -8.53
CA HIS A 217 13.35 -1.93 -9.98
C HIS A 217 14.23 -0.74 -10.42
N LEU A 218 13.94 0.47 -9.93
CA LEU A 218 14.74 1.66 -10.24
C LEU A 218 16.19 1.49 -9.75
N ILE A 219 16.38 1.07 -8.50
CA ILE A 219 17.71 0.86 -7.93
C ILE A 219 18.48 -0.18 -8.76
N ALA A 220 17.86 -1.29 -9.11
CA ALA A 220 18.51 -2.35 -9.89
C ALA A 220 18.96 -1.87 -11.27
N VAL A 221 18.14 -1.06 -11.97
CA VAL A 221 18.51 -0.53 -13.28
C VAL A 221 19.66 0.49 -13.17
N PHE A 222 19.67 1.33 -12.14
CA PHE A 222 20.71 2.34 -11.97
C PHE A 222 22.03 1.80 -11.39
N THR A 223 21.97 0.69 -10.63
CA THR A 223 23.15 0.13 -9.95
C THR A 223 23.70 -1.11 -10.67
N GLY A 224 22.86 -1.85 -11.39
CA GLY A 224 23.24 -3.07 -12.11
C GLY A 224 23.60 -2.85 -13.59
N GLY A 225 23.64 -1.62 -14.08
CA GLY A 225 23.97 -1.27 -15.46
C GLY A 225 25.42 -0.87 -15.69
N ASP A 226 26.30 -1.04 -14.72
CA ASP A 226 27.72 -0.66 -14.78
C ASP A 226 28.67 -1.83 -15.19
N ASP A 227 28.12 -2.92 -15.81
CA ASP A 227 28.94 -4.01 -16.37
C ASP A 227 28.76 -4.15 -17.90
#